data_5fecf766d56d214a95bfac3c7b220b6e
#
_entry.id   5fecf766d56d214a95bfac3c7b220b6e
#
_cell.length_a   1.000
_cell.length_b   1.000
_cell.length_c   1.000
_cell.angle_alpha   90.00
_cell.angle_beta   90.00
_cell.angle_gamma   90.00
#
_symmetry.space_group_name_H-M   'P 1'
#
loop_
_entity.id
_entity.type
_entity.pdbx_description
1 polymer ?
#
loop_
_entity_poly.entity_id
_entity_poly.type
_entity_poly.pdbx_seq_one_letter_code
_entity_poly.pdbx_strand_id
1 'polypeptide(L)'
;PITVRKLSDTAYQIISGERRYRASKLANLKEIPAYIREADDNLVLEMALVENIQRADLNALEVAITYQRLIDECEINHETLADRVGKKRSTVSNYIRLLKLPPSVQLALKNQALSMGHARAILSLNSQEQINQVSQKVINEGLSVRATEALIKAMNSSDNEEETPTPPREVQPQSADQVTVDNYRK
;
A
#
# COMPACT_ATOMS: atom_id res chain seq x y z
N PRO A 1 1.41 -35.05 -2.24
CA PRO A 1 2.47 -34.74 -1.27
C PRO A 1 2.19 -33.44 -0.51
N ILE A 2 2.76 -33.29 0.68
CA ILE A 2 2.83 -32.05 1.45
C ILE A 2 4.24 -31.48 1.36
N THR A 3 4.42 -30.21 1.75
CA THR A 3 5.75 -29.62 1.86
C THR A 3 6.06 -29.36 3.32
N VAL A 4 7.24 -29.83 3.79
CA VAL A 4 7.68 -29.68 5.16
C VAL A 4 9.12 -29.15 5.21
N ARG A 5 9.48 -28.48 6.33
CA ARG A 5 10.88 -28.20 6.65
C ARG A 5 11.32 -29.07 7.82
N LYS A 6 12.59 -29.42 7.81
CA LYS A 6 13.23 -30.16 8.90
C LYS A 6 13.54 -29.20 10.05
N LEU A 7 13.01 -29.46 11.25
CA LEU A 7 13.36 -28.73 12.47
C LEU A 7 14.45 -29.44 13.26
N SER A 8 14.39 -30.80 13.28
CA SER A 8 15.37 -31.66 13.88
C SER A 8 15.37 -33.02 13.14
N ASP A 9 16.20 -33.96 13.55
CA ASP A 9 16.23 -35.29 12.91
C ASP A 9 14.91 -36.04 13.02
N THR A 10 14.06 -35.70 13.97
CA THR A 10 12.77 -36.37 14.22
C THR A 10 11.55 -35.47 14.08
N ALA A 11 11.73 -34.16 13.85
CA ALA A 11 10.63 -33.20 13.82
C ALA A 11 10.60 -32.40 12.52
N TYR A 12 9.40 -32.24 11.96
CA TYR A 12 9.15 -31.50 10.75
C TYR A 12 8.02 -30.50 10.95
N GLN A 13 8.12 -29.33 10.34
CA GLN A 13 7.08 -28.32 10.30
C GLN A 13 6.43 -28.31 8.91
N ILE A 14 5.08 -28.31 8.88
CA ILE A 14 4.35 -28.21 7.61
C ILE A 14 4.41 -26.76 7.10
N ILE A 15 4.90 -26.59 5.88
CA ILE A 15 4.91 -25.31 5.15
C ILE A 15 3.62 -25.18 4.34
N SER A 16 3.26 -26.23 3.59
CA SER A 16 2.08 -26.27 2.72
C SER A 16 1.46 -27.65 2.70
N GLY A 17 0.12 -27.70 2.55
CA GLY A 17 -0.63 -28.95 2.47
C GLY A 17 -1.34 -29.36 3.75
N GLU A 18 -1.63 -28.43 4.68
CA GLU A 18 -2.34 -28.68 5.97
C GLU A 18 -3.64 -29.50 5.78
N ARG A 19 -4.47 -29.18 4.77
CA ARG A 19 -5.71 -29.91 4.48
C ARG A 19 -5.46 -31.37 4.08
N ARG A 20 -4.39 -31.61 3.30
CA ARG A 20 -3.97 -33.00 2.92
C ARG A 20 -3.46 -33.76 4.13
N TYR A 21 -2.67 -33.10 4.99
CA TYR A 21 -2.21 -33.70 6.25
C TYR A 21 -3.38 -34.10 7.14
N ARG A 22 -4.36 -33.19 7.34
CA ARG A 22 -5.57 -33.51 8.14
C ARG A 22 -6.38 -34.65 7.54
N ALA A 23 -6.58 -34.66 6.22
CA ALA A 23 -7.28 -35.72 5.52
C ALA A 23 -6.55 -37.09 5.68
N SER A 24 -5.23 -37.09 5.55
CA SER A 24 -4.40 -38.30 5.73
C SER A 24 -4.50 -38.83 7.15
N LYS A 25 -4.54 -37.94 8.15
CA LYS A 25 -4.72 -38.30 9.55
C LYS A 25 -6.09 -38.90 9.81
N LEU A 26 -7.15 -38.35 9.22
CA LEU A 26 -8.50 -38.90 9.30
C LEU A 26 -8.61 -40.27 8.60
N ALA A 27 -7.84 -40.46 7.53
CA ALA A 27 -7.77 -41.74 6.82
C ALA A 27 -6.85 -42.78 7.51
N ASN A 28 -6.30 -42.47 8.69
CA ASN A 28 -5.36 -43.31 9.45
C ASN A 28 -4.14 -43.78 8.65
N LEU A 29 -3.65 -42.95 7.71
CA LEU A 29 -2.43 -43.26 6.97
C LEU A 29 -1.22 -43.11 7.90
N LYS A 30 -0.34 -44.12 7.93
CA LYS A 30 0.86 -44.12 8.75
C LYS A 30 1.94 -43.17 8.17
N GLU A 31 1.97 -43.05 6.86
CA GLU A 31 2.96 -42.26 6.12
C GLU A 31 2.28 -41.49 4.98
N ILE A 32 2.81 -40.32 4.70
CA ILE A 32 2.38 -39.50 3.55
C ILE A 32 3.61 -38.96 2.82
N PRO A 33 3.58 -38.87 1.49
CA PRO A 33 4.70 -38.32 0.75
C PRO A 33 4.87 -36.84 1.07
N ALA A 34 6.11 -36.44 1.39
CA ALA A 34 6.45 -35.06 1.72
C ALA A 34 7.72 -34.62 0.98
N TYR A 35 7.71 -33.39 0.50
CA TYR A 35 8.91 -32.69 0.05
C TYR A 35 9.57 -32.02 1.25
N ILE A 36 10.79 -32.43 1.60
CA ILE A 36 11.58 -31.80 2.66
C ILE A 36 12.34 -30.64 2.05
N ARG A 37 12.17 -29.45 2.62
CA ARG A 37 12.95 -28.28 2.26
C ARG A 37 13.83 -27.86 3.42
N GLU A 38 15.09 -27.64 3.15
CA GLU A 38 16.03 -26.94 3.99
C GLU A 38 15.94 -25.47 3.58
N ALA A 39 15.22 -24.67 4.36
CA ALA A 39 15.04 -23.26 4.06
C ALA A 39 15.15 -22.45 5.35
N ASP A 40 15.75 -21.29 5.27
CA ASP A 40 15.75 -20.29 6.33
C ASP A 40 14.32 -19.94 6.71
N ASP A 41 14.09 -19.59 7.97
CA ASP A 41 12.76 -19.28 8.50
C ASP A 41 12.01 -18.24 7.67
N ASN A 42 12.73 -17.25 7.17
CA ASN A 42 12.18 -16.18 6.32
C ASN A 42 11.68 -16.71 4.97
N LEU A 43 12.37 -17.65 4.35
CA LEU A 43 11.95 -18.23 3.07
C LEU A 43 10.69 -19.11 3.22
N VAL A 44 10.58 -19.83 4.34
CA VAL A 44 9.40 -20.66 4.65
C VAL A 44 8.17 -19.77 4.86
N LEU A 45 8.33 -18.73 5.66
CA LEU A 45 7.28 -17.75 5.94
C LEU A 45 6.84 -17.05 4.65
N GLU A 46 7.80 -16.63 3.84
CA GLU A 46 7.53 -16.01 2.55
C GLU A 46 6.70 -16.92 1.63
N MET A 47 7.10 -18.17 1.46
CA MET A 47 6.37 -19.13 0.63
C MET A 47 4.94 -19.34 1.11
N ALA A 48 4.72 -19.42 2.43
CA ALA A 48 3.40 -19.58 3.02
C ALA A 48 2.52 -18.34 2.79
N LEU A 49 3.08 -17.14 2.94
CA LEU A 49 2.38 -15.88 2.72
C LEU A 49 2.07 -15.66 1.24
N VAL A 50 3.00 -15.97 0.33
CA VAL A 50 2.78 -15.85 -1.13
C VAL A 50 1.72 -16.86 -1.60
N GLU A 51 1.74 -18.11 -1.10
CA GLU A 51 0.68 -19.08 -1.40
C GLU A 51 -0.69 -18.56 -0.96
N ASN A 52 -0.76 -18.00 0.25
CA ASN A 52 -2.02 -17.44 0.77
C ASN A 52 -2.53 -16.26 -0.07
N ILE A 53 -1.65 -15.39 -0.61
CA ILE A 53 -2.03 -14.29 -1.50
C ILE A 53 -2.67 -14.78 -2.81
N GLN A 54 -2.31 -15.97 -3.29
CA GLN A 54 -2.84 -16.53 -4.52
C GLN A 54 -4.25 -17.11 -4.37
N ARG A 55 -4.84 -17.05 -3.17
CA ARG A 55 -6.24 -17.45 -2.96
C ARG A 55 -7.18 -16.43 -3.60
N ALA A 56 -8.19 -16.94 -4.30
CA ALA A 56 -9.12 -16.12 -5.08
C ALA A 56 -10.13 -15.32 -4.23
N ASP A 57 -10.22 -15.59 -2.94
CA ASP A 57 -11.23 -15.07 -2.02
C ASP A 57 -10.72 -13.97 -1.07
N LEU A 58 -9.47 -13.51 -1.22
CA LEU A 58 -8.91 -12.46 -0.37
C LEU A 58 -9.47 -11.08 -0.74
N ASN A 59 -9.86 -10.31 0.28
CA ASN A 59 -10.19 -8.91 0.07
C ASN A 59 -8.92 -8.02 -0.03
N ALA A 60 -9.08 -6.80 -0.55
CA ALA A 60 -7.96 -5.89 -0.80
C ALA A 60 -7.15 -5.55 0.47
N LEU A 61 -7.79 -5.50 1.65
CA LEU A 61 -7.10 -5.23 2.92
C LEU A 61 -6.32 -6.43 3.41
N GLU A 62 -6.83 -7.65 3.23
CA GLU A 62 -6.10 -8.87 3.59
C GLU A 62 -4.82 -9.01 2.75
N VAL A 63 -4.90 -8.69 1.46
CA VAL A 63 -3.73 -8.63 0.58
C VAL A 63 -2.75 -7.55 1.07
N ALA A 64 -3.25 -6.36 1.43
CA ALA A 64 -2.42 -5.26 1.92
C ALA A 64 -1.68 -5.63 3.22
N ILE A 65 -2.38 -6.25 4.18
CA ILE A 65 -1.79 -6.73 5.44
C ILE A 65 -0.72 -7.79 5.16
N THR A 66 -1.00 -8.73 4.25
CA THR A 66 -0.03 -9.78 3.90
C THR A 66 1.20 -9.20 3.22
N TYR A 67 1.04 -8.19 2.34
CA TYR A 67 2.17 -7.48 1.74
C TYR A 67 3.02 -6.75 2.78
N GLN A 68 2.38 -6.05 3.73
CA GLN A 68 3.09 -5.37 4.81
C GLN A 68 3.88 -6.36 5.65
N ARG A 69 3.27 -7.50 6.04
CA ARG A 69 3.94 -8.56 6.80
C ARG A 69 5.14 -9.13 6.05
N LEU A 70 5.03 -9.38 4.74
CA LEU A 70 6.16 -9.85 3.93
C LEU A 70 7.34 -8.86 3.95
N ILE A 71 7.05 -7.56 3.89
CA ILE A 71 8.09 -6.53 3.97
C ILE A 71 8.75 -6.52 5.35
N ASP A 72 7.94 -6.55 6.41
CA ASP A 72 8.43 -6.39 7.79
C ASP A 72 9.13 -7.66 8.30
N GLU A 73 8.58 -8.85 8.03
CA GLU A 73 9.07 -10.11 8.57
C GLU A 73 10.18 -10.74 7.71
N CYS A 74 10.19 -10.47 6.38
CA CYS A 74 11.22 -10.98 5.47
C CYS A 74 12.27 -9.91 5.11
N GLU A 75 12.15 -8.69 5.64
CA GLU A 75 13.07 -7.55 5.40
C GLU A 75 13.28 -7.23 3.90
N ILE A 76 12.23 -7.42 3.08
CA ILE A 76 12.28 -7.17 1.64
C ILE A 76 11.69 -5.81 1.28
N ASN A 77 12.18 -5.23 0.18
CA ASN A 77 11.62 -3.97 -0.32
C ASN A 77 10.41 -4.20 -1.24
N HIS A 78 9.70 -3.10 -1.58
CA HIS A 78 8.50 -3.14 -2.43
C HIS A 78 8.77 -3.70 -3.83
N GLU A 79 9.97 -3.55 -4.37
CA GLU A 79 10.35 -4.02 -5.70
C GLU A 79 10.54 -5.53 -5.69
N THR A 80 11.33 -6.05 -4.76
CA THR A 80 11.52 -7.48 -4.54
C THR A 80 10.18 -8.19 -4.28
N LEU A 81 9.31 -7.58 -3.45
CA LEU A 81 7.98 -8.13 -3.21
C LEU A 81 7.15 -8.17 -4.49
N ALA A 82 7.18 -7.11 -5.30
CA ALA A 82 6.44 -7.04 -6.56
C ALA A 82 6.85 -8.15 -7.53
N ASP A 83 8.15 -8.39 -7.67
CA ASP A 83 8.69 -9.46 -8.49
C ASP A 83 8.24 -10.84 -8.00
N ARG A 84 8.30 -11.09 -6.68
CA ARG A 84 7.92 -12.37 -6.06
C ARG A 84 6.43 -12.71 -6.20
N VAL A 85 5.55 -11.69 -6.13
CA VAL A 85 4.09 -11.87 -6.30
C VAL A 85 3.62 -11.70 -7.74
N GLY A 86 4.53 -11.42 -8.69
CA GLY A 86 4.20 -11.24 -10.11
C GLY A 86 3.34 -10.01 -10.38
N LYS A 87 3.54 -8.91 -9.63
CA LYS A 87 2.79 -7.65 -9.76
C LYS A 87 3.74 -6.49 -10.02
N LYS A 88 3.20 -5.35 -10.47
CA LYS A 88 3.98 -4.11 -10.59
C LYS A 88 4.21 -3.51 -9.20
N ARG A 89 5.38 -2.90 -8.96
CA ARG A 89 5.72 -2.18 -7.73
C ARG A 89 4.64 -1.16 -7.34
N SER A 90 4.08 -0.43 -8.31
CA SER A 90 2.99 0.52 -8.08
C SER A 90 1.73 -0.14 -7.54
N THR A 91 1.43 -1.38 -7.97
CA THR A 91 0.29 -2.15 -7.47
C THR A 91 0.51 -2.51 -6.01
N VAL A 92 1.68 -3.06 -5.66
CA VAL A 92 2.04 -3.40 -4.27
C VAL A 92 1.95 -2.17 -3.37
N SER A 93 2.55 -1.05 -3.78
CA SER A 93 2.49 0.22 -3.03
C SER A 93 1.04 0.72 -2.84
N ASN A 94 0.17 0.58 -3.85
CA ASN A 94 -1.23 0.96 -3.73
C ASN A 94 -1.99 0.10 -2.70
N TYR A 95 -1.72 -1.20 -2.64
CA TYR A 95 -2.32 -2.05 -1.61
C TYR A 95 -1.86 -1.65 -0.20
N ILE A 96 -0.57 -1.47 0.02
CA ILE A 96 -0.01 -1.09 1.32
C ILE A 96 -0.55 0.28 1.79
N ARG A 97 -0.73 1.22 0.86
CA ARG A 97 -1.32 2.53 1.19
C ARG A 97 -2.74 2.43 1.74
N LEU A 98 -3.52 1.38 1.44
CA LEU A 98 -4.85 1.17 2.01
C LEU A 98 -4.83 1.07 3.55
N LEU A 99 -3.75 0.59 4.12
CA LEU A 99 -3.59 0.47 5.58
C LEU A 99 -3.49 1.83 6.28
N LYS A 100 -3.21 2.91 5.53
CA LYS A 100 -3.18 4.30 6.04
C LYS A 100 -4.57 4.95 6.10
N LEU A 101 -5.59 4.32 5.52
CA LEU A 101 -6.96 4.83 5.57
C LEU A 101 -7.55 4.73 6.99
N PRO A 102 -8.46 5.63 7.37
CA PRO A 102 -9.21 5.51 8.63
C PRO A 102 -9.94 4.17 8.75
N PRO A 103 -10.13 3.64 9.96
CA PRO A 103 -10.79 2.35 10.17
C PRO A 103 -12.21 2.26 9.57
N SER A 104 -12.95 3.37 9.56
CA SER A 104 -14.27 3.48 8.93
C SER A 104 -14.24 3.18 7.43
N VAL A 105 -13.24 3.73 6.73
CA VAL A 105 -13.04 3.55 5.30
C VAL A 105 -12.51 2.15 4.99
N GLN A 106 -11.63 1.62 5.83
CA GLN A 106 -11.16 0.23 5.72
C GLN A 106 -12.33 -0.76 5.86
N LEU A 107 -13.24 -0.51 6.82
CA LEU A 107 -14.44 -1.33 6.99
C LEU A 107 -15.36 -1.27 5.76
N ALA A 108 -15.54 -0.08 5.18
CA ALA A 108 -16.33 0.10 3.95
C ALA A 108 -15.71 -0.65 2.75
N LEU A 109 -14.37 -0.68 2.66
CA LEU A 109 -13.63 -1.48 1.68
C LEU A 109 -13.86 -2.99 1.89
N LYS A 110 -13.75 -3.45 3.13
CA LYS A 110 -13.97 -4.86 3.50
C LYS A 110 -15.39 -5.30 3.13
N ASN A 111 -16.38 -4.45 3.38
CA ASN A 111 -17.79 -4.70 3.08
C ASN A 111 -18.16 -4.44 1.61
N GLN A 112 -17.19 -4.15 0.75
CA GLN A 112 -17.38 -3.84 -0.68
C GLN A 112 -18.28 -2.62 -0.97
N ALA A 113 -18.58 -1.78 0.05
CA ALA A 113 -19.25 -0.50 -0.12
C ALA A 113 -18.38 0.53 -0.86
N LEU A 114 -17.06 0.36 -0.78
CA LEU A 114 -16.08 1.10 -1.56
C LEU A 114 -15.23 0.12 -2.38
N SER A 115 -14.93 0.47 -3.62
CA SER A 115 -13.99 -0.29 -4.44
C SER A 115 -12.54 0.16 -4.20
N MET A 116 -11.58 -0.67 -4.64
CA MET A 116 -10.16 -0.33 -4.65
C MET A 116 -9.86 0.99 -5.39
N GLY A 117 -10.62 1.29 -6.46
CA GLY A 117 -10.50 2.54 -7.21
C GLY A 117 -10.88 3.76 -6.38
N HIS A 118 -12.01 3.68 -5.64
CA HIS A 118 -12.45 4.74 -4.73
C HIS A 118 -11.42 4.98 -3.63
N ALA A 119 -10.93 3.92 -2.98
CA ALA A 119 -9.93 4.01 -1.93
C ALA A 119 -8.62 4.67 -2.40
N ARG A 120 -8.17 4.34 -3.63
CA ARG A 120 -6.99 4.95 -4.22
C ARG A 120 -7.18 6.45 -4.49
N ALA A 121 -8.36 6.86 -4.98
CA ALA A 121 -8.69 8.27 -5.18
C ALA A 121 -8.70 9.02 -3.85
N ILE A 122 -9.37 8.47 -2.83
CA ILE A 122 -9.48 9.04 -1.48
C ILE A 122 -8.10 9.19 -0.80
N LEU A 123 -7.16 8.29 -1.05
CA LEU A 123 -5.78 8.36 -0.54
C LEU A 123 -4.96 9.56 -1.07
N SER A 124 -5.47 10.32 -2.02
CA SER A 124 -4.85 11.57 -2.48
C SER A 124 -5.21 12.78 -1.60
N LEU A 125 -6.17 12.64 -0.69
CA LEU A 125 -6.53 13.65 0.30
C LEU A 125 -5.55 13.64 1.47
N ASN A 126 -5.23 14.81 2.01
CA ASN A 126 -4.27 14.98 3.09
C ASN A 126 -4.93 15.00 4.48
N SER A 127 -6.22 15.39 4.56
CA SER A 127 -6.96 15.48 5.81
C SER A 127 -7.79 14.23 6.08
N GLN A 128 -7.72 13.72 7.30
CA GLN A 128 -8.55 12.60 7.76
C GLN A 128 -10.05 12.95 7.74
N GLU A 129 -10.39 14.21 7.99
CA GLU A 129 -11.77 14.71 7.94
C GLU A 129 -12.31 14.68 6.51
N GLN A 130 -11.53 15.19 5.54
CA GLN A 130 -11.87 15.13 4.12
C GLN A 130 -12.03 13.69 3.63
N ILE A 131 -11.12 12.78 4.05
CA ILE A 131 -11.20 11.35 3.75
C ILE A 131 -12.54 10.76 4.21
N ASN A 132 -12.95 11.04 5.45
CA ASN A 132 -14.21 10.53 5.99
C ASN A 132 -15.42 11.13 5.29
N GLN A 133 -15.44 12.45 5.05
CA GLN A 133 -16.54 13.16 4.35
C GLN A 133 -16.73 12.62 2.93
N VAL A 134 -15.65 12.55 2.15
CA VAL A 134 -15.69 12.03 0.78
C VAL A 134 -16.14 10.58 0.76
N SER A 135 -15.62 9.76 1.68
CA SER A 135 -15.99 8.34 1.76
C SER A 135 -17.47 8.15 2.04
N GLN A 136 -18.03 8.91 2.98
CA GLN A 136 -19.47 8.88 3.27
C GLN A 136 -20.30 9.35 2.08
N LYS A 137 -19.88 10.43 1.41
CA LYS A 137 -20.56 10.94 0.23
C LYS A 137 -20.57 9.91 -0.90
N VAL A 138 -19.43 9.26 -1.17
CA VAL A 138 -19.33 8.20 -2.18
C VAL A 138 -20.26 7.04 -1.89
N ILE A 139 -20.38 6.63 -0.62
CA ILE A 139 -21.26 5.53 -0.21
C ILE A 139 -22.73 5.92 -0.33
N ASN A 140 -23.11 7.11 0.18
CA ASN A 140 -24.50 7.56 0.22
C ASN A 140 -25.08 7.86 -1.16
N GLU A 141 -24.28 8.44 -2.05
CA GLU A 141 -24.68 8.84 -3.39
C GLU A 141 -24.35 7.77 -4.46
N GLY A 142 -23.67 6.70 -4.12
CA GLY A 142 -23.28 5.66 -5.06
C GLY A 142 -22.35 6.15 -6.18
N LEU A 143 -21.44 7.08 -5.88
CA LEU A 143 -20.58 7.72 -6.88
C LEU A 143 -19.67 6.71 -7.59
N SER A 144 -19.47 6.91 -8.87
CA SER A 144 -18.46 6.15 -9.62
C SER A 144 -17.02 6.61 -9.26
N VAL A 145 -16.03 5.78 -9.54
CA VAL A 145 -14.60 6.14 -9.32
C VAL A 145 -14.24 7.46 -10.00
N ARG A 146 -14.71 7.68 -11.24
CA ARG A 146 -14.46 8.91 -12.00
C ARG A 146 -15.12 10.14 -11.35
N ALA A 147 -16.34 9.98 -10.85
CA ALA A 147 -17.04 11.06 -10.13
C ALA A 147 -16.32 11.39 -8.81
N THR A 148 -15.82 10.37 -8.11
CA THR A 148 -15.02 10.55 -6.89
C THR A 148 -13.70 11.29 -7.18
N GLU A 149 -12.99 10.93 -8.25
CA GLU A 149 -11.77 11.63 -8.67
C GLU A 149 -12.05 13.09 -9.03
N ALA A 150 -13.15 13.37 -9.74
CA ALA A 150 -13.57 14.74 -10.07
C ALA A 150 -13.93 15.56 -8.82
N LEU A 151 -14.64 14.96 -7.86
CA LEU A 151 -14.98 15.59 -6.58
C LEU A 151 -13.71 15.98 -5.80
N ILE A 152 -12.77 15.04 -5.68
CA ILE A 152 -11.50 15.27 -4.98
C ILE A 152 -10.68 16.36 -5.67
N LYS A 153 -10.63 16.36 -7.00
CA LYS A 153 -9.94 17.39 -7.77
C LYS A 153 -10.54 18.77 -7.52
N ALA A 154 -11.88 18.89 -7.48
CA ALA A 154 -12.56 20.15 -7.17
C ALA A 154 -12.22 20.64 -5.76
N MET A 155 -12.22 19.76 -4.76
CA MET A 155 -11.83 20.11 -3.37
C MET A 155 -10.40 20.62 -3.29
N ASN A 156 -9.44 19.92 -3.91
CA ASN A 156 -8.04 20.34 -3.91
C ASN A 156 -7.80 21.66 -4.67
N SER A 157 -8.65 22.00 -5.65
CA SER A 157 -8.56 23.29 -6.35
C SER A 157 -9.06 24.44 -5.50
N SER A 158 -10.07 24.22 -4.65
CA SER A 158 -10.59 25.24 -3.73
C SER A 158 -9.63 25.55 -2.59
N ASP A 159 -8.90 24.57 -2.11
CA ASP A 159 -7.89 24.76 -1.03
C ASP A 159 -6.65 25.56 -1.53
N ASN A 160 -6.38 25.57 -2.84
CA ASN A 160 -5.29 26.35 -3.43
C ASN A 160 -5.65 27.82 -3.73
N GLU A 161 -6.92 28.22 -3.68
CA GLU A 161 -7.34 29.60 -3.93
C GLU A 161 -7.30 30.50 -2.65
N GLU A 162 -7.08 29.93 -1.47
CA GLU A 162 -6.94 30.70 -0.21
C GLU A 162 -5.51 31.19 0.09
N GLU A 163 -4.50 30.78 -0.66
CA GLU A 163 -3.20 31.45 -0.66
C GLU A 163 -3.25 32.69 -1.56
N THR A 164 -3.75 33.81 -1.03
CA THR A 164 -3.69 35.13 -1.64
C THR A 164 -2.24 35.44 -2.05
N PRO A 165 -2.02 35.89 -3.30
CA PRO A 165 -0.71 36.35 -3.67
C PRO A 165 -0.39 37.62 -2.87
N THR A 166 0.69 37.59 -2.12
CA THR A 166 1.28 38.77 -1.49
C THR A 166 1.46 39.85 -2.56
N PRO A 167 0.94 41.07 -2.36
CA PRO A 167 1.09 42.12 -3.37
C PRO A 167 2.57 42.38 -3.65
N PRO A 168 2.94 42.73 -4.91
CA PRO A 168 4.31 43.01 -5.26
C PRO A 168 4.83 44.14 -4.39
N ARG A 169 5.95 43.93 -3.73
CA ARG A 169 6.68 44.93 -2.97
C ARG A 169 7.06 46.05 -3.95
N GLU A 170 6.47 47.21 -3.82
CA GLU A 170 6.85 48.40 -4.56
C GLU A 170 8.35 48.64 -4.35
N VAL A 171 9.10 48.54 -5.43
CA VAL A 171 10.49 48.97 -5.49
C VAL A 171 10.46 50.48 -5.61
N GLN A 172 10.74 51.20 -4.53
CA GLN A 172 10.97 52.64 -4.58
C GLN A 172 12.22 52.89 -5.43
N PRO A 173 12.19 53.87 -6.37
CA PRO A 173 13.37 54.25 -7.14
C PRO A 173 14.37 54.97 -6.22
N GLN A 174 15.54 54.37 -6.04
CA GLN A 174 16.68 55.05 -5.45
C GLN A 174 17.13 56.12 -6.40
N SER A 175 17.13 57.36 -5.89
CA SER A 175 17.63 58.58 -6.52
C SER A 175 19.08 58.43 -6.97
N ALA A 176 19.33 58.83 -8.20
CA ALA A 176 20.63 58.95 -8.78
C ALA A 176 21.40 60.06 -8.04
N ASP A 177 22.53 59.76 -7.44
CA ASP A 177 23.56 60.72 -7.08
C ASP A 177 24.83 60.42 -7.86
N GLN A 178 25.09 61.37 -8.66
CA GLN A 178 26.27 61.91 -9.34
C GLN A 178 27.59 61.13 -9.13
N VAL A 179 28.05 60.61 -10.27
CA VAL A 179 29.43 60.19 -10.47
C VAL A 179 30.26 61.42 -10.79
N THR A 180 31.16 61.80 -9.92
CA THR A 180 32.25 62.70 -10.23
C THR A 180 33.41 61.91 -10.85
N VAL A 181 33.73 62.29 -12.06
CA VAL A 181 34.90 61.83 -12.79
C VAL A 181 36.10 62.62 -12.27
N ASP A 182 37.12 61.90 -11.80
CA ASP A 182 38.46 62.48 -11.79
C ASP A 182 39.53 61.50 -12.26
N ASN A 183 40.16 62.00 -13.30
CA ASN A 183 41.36 61.54 -13.96
C ASN A 183 42.54 61.32 -12.99
N TYR A 184 43.43 60.39 -13.29
CA TYR A 184 44.85 60.63 -13.63
C TYR A 184 45.64 59.30 -13.51
N ARG A 185 46.25 58.92 -14.65
CA ARG A 185 47.68 58.74 -14.95
C ARG A 185 48.59 58.18 -13.83
N LYS A 186 49.09 57.00 -13.95
CA LYS A 186 50.47 56.70 -14.45
C LYS A 186 50.58 55.19 -14.65
#